data_8124508ed4bf05c5064343fcb7854c2c
#
_entry.id   8124508ed4bf05c5064343fcb7854c2c
#
_cell.length_a   1.000
_cell.length_b   1.000
_cell.length_c   1.000
_cell.angle_alpha   90.00
_cell.angle_beta   90.00
_cell.angle_gamma   90.00
#
_symmetry.space_group_name_H-M   'P 1'
#
loop_
_entity.id
_entity.type
_entity.pdbx_description
1 polymer ?
#
loop_
_entity_poly.entity_id
_entity_poly.type
_entity_poly.pdbx_seq_one_letter_code
_entity_poly.pdbx_strand_id
1 'polypeptide(L)'
;MKHFHVVLVLFIIDFFGVNTNESEIAEELYKKLFKRQRAEQLEAIKSFQKISNYEKQYSMIMLMAEKVFTVIQDSRATIEASPYIPGVSEFPLDDRIKDALSNILENTALFSEIILRFPDISVSVLKTNNNWDVLLQWSIAFCNQVRYLLDNSTIKALSLASQELNHVERSPHYVNPYRKQGPQLNAEISAAKSKKKRKEIKKGPRLSSHSEL
;
A
#
# COMPACT_ATOMS: atom_id res chain seq x y z
N MET A 1 24.67 46.01 -20.11
CA MET A 1 24.85 44.59 -19.77
C MET A 1 24.17 44.14 -18.45
N LYS A 2 24.01 45.02 -17.43
CA LYS A 2 23.35 44.62 -16.15
C LYS A 2 21.85 44.37 -16.27
N HIS A 3 21.14 45.00 -17.19
CA HIS A 3 19.70 44.78 -17.39
C HIS A 3 19.37 43.46 -18.12
N PHE A 4 20.27 42.94 -18.93
CA PHE A 4 20.05 41.67 -19.64
C PHE A 4 20.08 40.45 -18.72
N HIS A 5 20.90 40.50 -17.68
CA HIS A 5 20.95 39.42 -16.68
C HIS A 5 19.70 39.38 -15.77
N VAL A 6 19.14 40.56 -15.45
CA VAL A 6 17.92 40.63 -14.62
C VAL A 6 16.70 40.06 -15.35
N VAL A 7 16.56 40.39 -16.65
CA VAL A 7 15.46 39.86 -17.49
C VAL A 7 15.58 38.32 -17.66
N LEU A 8 16.81 37.80 -17.84
CA LEU A 8 17.03 36.36 -17.99
C LEU A 8 16.69 35.60 -16.70
N VAL A 9 17.05 36.14 -15.54
CA VAL A 9 16.75 35.52 -14.23
C VAL A 9 15.23 35.51 -13.97
N LEU A 10 14.52 36.60 -14.30
CA LEU A 10 13.05 36.67 -14.16
C LEU A 10 12.35 35.67 -15.10
N PHE A 11 12.83 35.51 -16.33
CA PHE A 11 12.26 34.53 -17.27
C PHE A 11 12.47 33.08 -16.81
N ILE A 12 13.61 32.79 -16.16
CA ILE A 12 13.87 31.45 -15.58
C ILE A 12 12.95 31.20 -14.40
N ILE A 13 12.71 32.19 -13.54
CA ILE A 13 11.84 32.04 -12.36
C ILE A 13 10.38 31.78 -12.80
N ASP A 14 9.87 32.54 -13.81
CA ASP A 14 8.51 32.33 -14.31
C ASP A 14 8.35 30.94 -14.98
N PHE A 15 9.35 30.48 -15.72
CA PHE A 15 9.32 29.17 -16.36
C PHE A 15 9.34 28.00 -15.33
N PHE A 16 10.17 28.11 -14.29
CA PHE A 16 10.20 27.14 -13.21
C PHE A 16 8.94 27.21 -12.33
N GLY A 17 8.42 28.40 -12.04
CA GLY A 17 7.23 28.58 -11.20
C GLY A 17 5.95 28.04 -11.86
N VAL A 18 5.81 28.16 -13.16
CA VAL A 18 4.66 27.63 -13.91
C VAL A 18 4.71 26.11 -13.95
N ASN A 19 5.86 25.51 -14.17
CA ASN A 19 6.02 24.07 -14.20
C ASN A 19 5.79 23.39 -12.84
N THR A 20 6.25 24.00 -11.73
CA THR A 20 6.01 23.48 -10.37
C THR A 20 4.53 23.47 -10.03
N ASN A 21 3.78 24.50 -10.37
CA ASN A 21 2.33 24.53 -10.12
C ASN A 21 1.58 23.46 -10.93
N GLU A 22 1.96 23.21 -12.18
CA GLU A 22 1.35 22.16 -13.01
C GLU A 22 1.66 20.77 -12.49
N SER A 23 2.90 20.52 -12.04
CA SER A 23 3.33 19.27 -11.42
C SER A 23 2.56 18.99 -10.11
N GLU A 24 2.39 19.98 -9.24
CA GLU A 24 1.63 19.86 -7.99
C GLU A 24 0.14 19.54 -8.25
N ILE A 25 -0.49 20.20 -9.23
CA ILE A 25 -1.88 19.93 -9.62
C ILE A 25 -2.02 18.49 -10.15
N ALA A 26 -1.08 18.06 -10.99
CA ALA A 26 -1.07 16.70 -11.53
C ALA A 26 -0.87 15.64 -10.43
N GLU A 27 0.00 15.91 -9.44
CA GLU A 27 0.23 15.05 -8.28
C GLU A 27 -1.05 14.90 -7.44
N GLU A 28 -1.72 16.00 -7.12
CA GLU A 28 -2.95 15.96 -6.33
C GLU A 28 -4.10 15.22 -7.07
N LEU A 29 -4.20 15.40 -8.38
CA LEU A 29 -5.14 14.63 -9.19
C LEU A 29 -4.79 13.14 -9.17
N TYR A 30 -3.51 12.80 -9.33
CA TYR A 30 -3.02 11.44 -9.28
C TYR A 30 -3.39 10.76 -7.94
N LYS A 31 -3.12 11.39 -6.80
CA LYS A 31 -3.47 10.86 -5.47
C LYS A 31 -4.97 10.54 -5.33
N LYS A 32 -5.83 11.40 -5.89
CA LYS A 32 -7.28 11.16 -5.88
C LYS A 32 -7.67 9.95 -6.74
N LEU A 33 -7.12 9.85 -7.93
CA LEU A 33 -7.36 8.73 -8.85
C LEU A 33 -6.82 7.41 -8.29
N PHE A 34 -5.61 7.42 -7.75
CA PHE A 34 -5.00 6.27 -7.09
C PHE A 34 -5.89 5.74 -5.95
N LYS A 35 -6.35 6.62 -5.07
CA LYS A 35 -7.24 6.23 -3.97
C LYS A 35 -8.54 5.59 -4.46
N ARG A 36 -9.12 6.10 -5.54
CA ARG A 36 -10.32 5.52 -6.17
C ARG A 36 -10.02 4.13 -6.73
N GLN A 37 -8.95 4.00 -7.50
CA GLN A 37 -8.51 2.73 -8.06
C GLN A 37 -8.24 1.68 -6.98
N ARG A 38 -7.61 2.08 -5.88
CA ARG A 38 -7.40 1.20 -4.72
C ARG A 38 -8.71 0.70 -4.12
N ALA A 39 -9.73 1.55 -4.00
CA ALA A 39 -11.04 1.13 -3.50
C ALA A 39 -11.68 0.06 -4.40
N GLU A 40 -11.62 0.23 -5.71
CA GLU A 40 -12.12 -0.74 -6.70
C GLU A 40 -11.36 -2.08 -6.63
N GLN A 41 -10.02 -2.04 -6.52
CA GLN A 41 -9.19 -3.23 -6.33
C GLN A 41 -9.55 -3.99 -5.04
N LEU A 42 -9.75 -3.30 -3.94
CA LEU A 42 -10.13 -3.91 -2.66
C LEU A 42 -11.48 -4.61 -2.73
N GLU A 43 -12.47 -4.05 -3.41
CA GLU A 43 -13.77 -4.70 -3.63
C GLU A 43 -13.64 -5.95 -4.51
N ALA A 44 -12.82 -5.90 -5.56
CA ALA A 44 -12.53 -7.06 -6.39
C ALA A 44 -11.88 -8.20 -5.58
N ILE A 45 -10.90 -7.89 -4.73
CA ILE A 45 -10.25 -8.89 -3.87
C ILE A 45 -11.21 -9.45 -2.83
N LYS A 46 -12.09 -8.64 -2.22
CA LYS A 46 -13.14 -9.13 -1.30
C LYS A 46 -14.08 -10.12 -2.00
N SER A 47 -14.43 -9.85 -3.25
CA SER A 47 -15.24 -10.77 -4.05
C SER A 47 -14.50 -12.07 -4.36
N PHE A 48 -13.20 -11.97 -4.63
CA PHE A 48 -12.34 -13.13 -4.85
C PHE A 48 -12.20 -14.03 -3.60
N GLN A 49 -12.16 -13.44 -2.40
CA GLN A 49 -12.13 -14.21 -1.14
C GLN A 49 -13.34 -15.12 -0.92
N LYS A 50 -14.48 -14.88 -1.60
CA LYS A 50 -15.68 -15.70 -1.51
C LYS A 50 -15.57 -17.03 -2.27
N ILE A 51 -14.58 -17.19 -3.13
CA ILE A 51 -14.32 -18.43 -3.84
C ILE A 51 -13.76 -19.44 -2.83
N SER A 52 -14.46 -20.55 -2.61
CA SER A 52 -14.06 -21.58 -1.63
C SER A 52 -13.11 -22.65 -2.18
N ASN A 53 -12.99 -22.76 -3.51
CA ASN A 53 -12.17 -23.78 -4.16
C ASN A 53 -10.71 -23.30 -4.21
N TYR A 54 -9.81 -24.05 -3.53
CA TYR A 54 -8.37 -23.73 -3.44
C TYR A 54 -7.67 -23.75 -4.80
N GLU A 55 -7.92 -24.77 -5.64
CA GLU A 55 -7.28 -24.88 -6.96
C GLU A 55 -7.65 -23.72 -7.85
N LYS A 56 -8.92 -23.30 -7.80
CA LYS A 56 -9.40 -22.13 -8.51
C LYS A 56 -8.75 -20.84 -8.00
N GLN A 57 -8.63 -20.68 -6.68
CA GLN A 57 -7.92 -19.54 -6.08
C GLN A 57 -6.46 -19.52 -6.53
N TYR A 58 -5.77 -20.68 -6.46
CA TYR A 58 -4.37 -20.79 -6.88
C TYR A 58 -4.19 -20.41 -8.35
N SER A 59 -4.98 -20.98 -9.26
CA SER A 59 -4.90 -20.70 -10.69
C SER A 59 -5.15 -19.23 -11.02
N MET A 60 -6.11 -18.60 -10.33
CA MET A 60 -6.41 -17.19 -10.53
C MET A 60 -5.29 -16.29 -9.98
N ILE A 61 -4.72 -16.60 -8.80
CA ILE A 61 -3.60 -15.83 -8.24
C ILE A 61 -2.36 -15.98 -9.12
N MET A 62 -2.11 -17.18 -9.67
CA MET A 62 -1.03 -17.41 -10.62
C MET A 62 -1.16 -16.51 -11.85
N LEU A 63 -2.34 -16.48 -12.47
CA LEU A 63 -2.60 -15.63 -13.64
C LEU A 63 -2.48 -14.14 -13.31
N MET A 64 -2.97 -13.73 -12.13
CA MET A 64 -2.79 -12.34 -11.67
C MET A 64 -1.31 -12.02 -11.44
N ALA A 65 -0.53 -12.93 -10.85
CA ALA A 65 0.90 -12.73 -10.63
C ALA A 65 1.66 -12.54 -11.96
N GLU A 66 1.41 -13.41 -12.95
CA GLU A 66 2.00 -13.27 -14.29
C GLU A 66 1.75 -11.87 -14.86
N LYS A 67 0.49 -11.41 -14.81
CA LYS A 67 0.13 -10.08 -15.33
C LYS A 67 0.75 -8.95 -14.52
N VAL A 68 0.66 -9.00 -13.21
CA VAL A 68 1.20 -8.00 -12.28
C VAL A 68 2.72 -7.84 -12.48
N PHE A 69 3.45 -8.94 -12.48
CA PHE A 69 4.92 -8.87 -12.59
C PHE A 69 5.40 -8.49 -13.98
N THR A 70 4.69 -8.87 -15.04
CA THR A 70 4.97 -8.38 -16.39
C THR A 70 4.81 -6.85 -16.44
N VAL A 71 3.68 -6.33 -15.97
CA VAL A 71 3.42 -4.87 -15.97
C VAL A 71 4.44 -4.11 -15.11
N ILE A 72 4.79 -4.62 -13.93
CA ILE A 72 5.82 -4.00 -13.08
C ILE A 72 7.17 -3.98 -13.79
N GLN A 73 7.57 -5.08 -14.44
CA GLN A 73 8.85 -5.18 -15.14
C GLN A 73 8.95 -4.19 -16.31
N ASP A 74 7.91 -4.10 -17.15
CA ASP A 74 7.87 -3.18 -18.29
C ASP A 74 7.89 -1.72 -17.82
N SER A 75 7.13 -1.44 -16.77
CA SER A 75 7.08 -0.10 -16.16
C SER A 75 8.39 0.28 -15.48
N ARG A 76 9.06 -0.68 -14.83
CA ARG A 76 10.41 -0.50 -14.30
C ARG A 76 11.39 -0.09 -15.39
N ALA A 77 11.41 -0.81 -16.50
CA ALA A 77 12.28 -0.49 -17.63
C ALA A 77 12.03 0.94 -18.16
N THR A 78 10.76 1.36 -18.21
CA THR A 78 10.37 2.71 -18.63
C THR A 78 10.91 3.78 -17.66
N ILE A 79 10.75 3.57 -16.35
CA ILE A 79 11.27 4.49 -15.32
C ILE A 79 12.80 4.56 -15.37
N GLU A 80 13.49 3.41 -15.42
CA GLU A 80 14.95 3.33 -15.43
C GLU A 80 15.58 3.96 -16.72
N ALA A 81 14.83 3.96 -17.83
CA ALA A 81 15.24 4.61 -19.08
C ALA A 81 14.96 6.13 -19.11
N SER A 82 14.28 6.68 -18.11
CA SER A 82 13.85 8.08 -18.03
C SER A 82 14.79 8.90 -17.13
N PRO A 83 14.76 10.25 -17.22
CA PRO A 83 15.46 11.11 -16.28
C PRO A 83 14.76 11.24 -14.92
N TYR A 84 13.61 10.60 -14.73
CA TYR A 84 12.85 10.64 -13.49
C TYR A 84 13.56 9.90 -12.36
N ILE A 85 13.82 10.58 -11.25
CA ILE A 85 14.44 9.98 -10.05
C ILE A 85 13.37 9.89 -8.97
N PRO A 86 12.92 8.67 -8.61
CA PRO A 86 11.87 8.45 -7.61
C PRO A 86 12.20 9.10 -6.26
N GLY A 87 11.28 9.89 -5.72
CA GLY A 87 11.42 10.57 -4.44
C GLY A 87 12.31 11.82 -4.44
N VAL A 88 12.90 12.19 -5.60
CA VAL A 88 13.75 13.39 -5.78
C VAL A 88 13.17 14.32 -6.82
N SER A 89 12.78 13.78 -7.99
CA SER A 89 12.14 14.57 -9.04
C SER A 89 10.72 14.99 -8.63
N GLU A 90 10.28 16.14 -9.15
CA GLU A 90 8.87 16.54 -9.09
C GLU A 90 7.98 15.49 -9.76
N PHE A 91 6.68 15.55 -9.50
CA PHE A 91 5.72 14.64 -10.12
C PHE A 91 5.78 14.77 -11.66
N PRO A 92 5.93 13.68 -12.42
CA PRO A 92 6.18 13.73 -13.84
C PRO A 92 4.95 14.24 -14.61
N LEU A 93 5.19 15.08 -15.63
CA LEU A 93 4.17 15.53 -16.57
C LEU A 93 4.12 14.66 -17.84
N ASP A 94 5.18 13.94 -18.15
CA ASP A 94 5.22 12.98 -19.26
C ASP A 94 4.28 11.80 -18.98
N ASP A 95 3.34 11.56 -19.89
CA ASP A 95 2.29 10.54 -19.72
C ASP A 95 2.87 9.12 -19.59
N ARG A 96 3.94 8.80 -20.32
CA ARG A 96 4.56 7.47 -20.26
C ARG A 96 5.20 7.22 -18.89
N ILE A 97 5.80 8.25 -18.29
CA ILE A 97 6.40 8.16 -16.95
C ILE A 97 5.29 8.09 -15.89
N LYS A 98 4.21 8.87 -16.05
CA LYS A 98 3.02 8.79 -15.18
C LYS A 98 2.38 7.41 -15.21
N ASP A 99 2.19 6.84 -16.39
CA ASP A 99 1.60 5.53 -16.57
C ASP A 99 2.48 4.44 -15.95
N ALA A 100 3.80 4.50 -16.17
CA ALA A 100 4.74 3.57 -15.59
C ALA A 100 4.76 3.67 -14.06
N LEU A 101 4.75 4.88 -13.51
CA LEU A 101 4.65 5.15 -12.08
C LEU A 101 3.35 4.55 -11.51
N SER A 102 2.20 4.84 -12.12
CA SER A 102 0.89 4.29 -11.73
C SER A 102 0.90 2.77 -11.74
N ASN A 103 1.38 2.17 -12.81
CA ASN A 103 1.44 0.73 -12.97
C ASN A 103 2.26 0.05 -11.86
N ILE A 104 3.42 0.60 -11.51
CA ILE A 104 4.24 0.06 -10.40
C ILE A 104 3.47 0.17 -9.08
N LEU A 105 2.94 1.34 -8.74
CA LEU A 105 2.29 1.58 -7.45
C LEU A 105 1.02 0.77 -7.28
N GLU A 106 0.15 0.75 -8.30
CA GLU A 106 -1.14 0.06 -8.25
C GLU A 106 -0.97 -1.47 -8.21
N ASN A 107 -0.09 -2.03 -9.03
CA ASN A 107 0.13 -3.47 -9.08
C ASN A 107 0.87 -3.99 -7.84
N THR A 108 1.83 -3.23 -7.30
CA THR A 108 2.49 -3.57 -6.05
C THR A 108 1.51 -3.56 -4.88
N ALA A 109 0.65 -2.55 -4.80
CA ALA A 109 -0.38 -2.46 -3.78
C ALA A 109 -1.42 -3.59 -3.91
N LEU A 110 -1.87 -3.90 -5.14
CA LEU A 110 -2.78 -5.01 -5.42
C LEU A 110 -2.20 -6.35 -4.95
N PHE A 111 -0.96 -6.65 -5.35
CA PHE A 111 -0.35 -7.94 -5.00
C PHE A 111 -0.05 -8.05 -3.50
N SER A 112 0.31 -6.95 -2.85
CA SER A 112 0.45 -6.89 -1.38
C SER A 112 -0.84 -7.25 -0.64
N GLU A 113 -1.98 -6.80 -1.13
CA GLU A 113 -3.29 -7.17 -0.58
C GLU A 113 -3.63 -8.65 -0.81
N ILE A 114 -3.21 -9.22 -1.95
CA ILE A 114 -3.35 -10.65 -2.25
C ILE A 114 -2.50 -11.47 -1.26
N ILE A 115 -1.25 -11.08 -1.02
CA ILE A 115 -0.36 -11.74 -0.05
C ILE A 115 -1.00 -11.79 1.33
N LEU A 116 -1.56 -10.69 1.79
CA LEU A 116 -2.16 -10.64 3.13
C LEU A 116 -3.41 -11.53 3.27
N ARG A 117 -4.19 -11.69 2.21
CA ARG A 117 -5.44 -12.49 2.23
C ARG A 117 -5.24 -13.95 1.86
N PHE A 118 -4.21 -14.24 1.08
CA PHE A 118 -3.89 -15.57 0.57
C PHE A 118 -2.40 -15.91 0.77
N PRO A 119 -1.87 -15.82 2.00
CA PRO A 119 -0.43 -15.88 2.25
C PRO A 119 0.19 -17.20 1.75
N ASP A 120 -0.44 -18.34 2.02
CA ASP A 120 0.10 -19.64 1.66
C ASP A 120 0.13 -19.85 0.12
N ILE A 121 -0.92 -19.39 -0.57
CA ILE A 121 -0.98 -19.43 -2.04
C ILE A 121 0.05 -18.49 -2.64
N SER A 122 0.16 -17.25 -2.13
CA SER A 122 1.09 -16.24 -2.62
C SER A 122 2.55 -16.70 -2.49
N VAL A 123 2.93 -17.28 -1.36
CA VAL A 123 4.26 -17.88 -1.16
C VAL A 123 4.52 -19.00 -2.17
N SER A 124 3.53 -19.86 -2.42
CA SER A 124 3.65 -20.94 -3.39
C SER A 124 3.80 -20.42 -4.81
N VAL A 125 3.03 -19.40 -5.18
CA VAL A 125 3.10 -18.75 -6.50
C VAL A 125 4.44 -18.04 -6.70
N LEU A 126 4.94 -17.29 -5.73
CA LEU A 126 6.23 -16.61 -5.83
C LEU A 126 7.40 -17.59 -6.01
N LYS A 127 7.32 -18.79 -5.43
CA LYS A 127 8.32 -19.85 -5.60
C LYS A 127 8.36 -20.45 -6.99
N THR A 128 7.34 -20.27 -7.81
CA THR A 128 7.34 -20.80 -9.20
C THR A 128 8.26 -20.00 -10.12
N ASN A 129 8.55 -18.74 -9.76
CA ASN A 129 9.44 -17.87 -10.51
C ASN A 129 10.23 -16.97 -9.54
N ASN A 130 11.50 -17.28 -9.32
CA ASN A 130 12.38 -16.55 -8.39
C ASN A 130 12.51 -15.06 -8.73
N ASN A 131 12.36 -14.67 -10.00
CA ASN A 131 12.42 -13.27 -10.40
C ASN A 131 11.23 -12.45 -9.87
N TRP A 132 10.09 -13.07 -9.63
CA TRP A 132 8.91 -12.38 -9.11
C TRP A 132 9.12 -11.90 -7.68
N ASP A 133 9.75 -12.70 -6.85
CA ASP A 133 10.05 -12.30 -5.46
C ASP A 133 11.04 -11.13 -5.42
N VAL A 134 12.08 -11.17 -6.25
CA VAL A 134 13.06 -10.07 -6.38
C VAL A 134 12.40 -8.80 -6.91
N LEU A 135 11.53 -8.94 -7.93
CA LEU A 135 10.82 -7.80 -8.52
C LEU A 135 9.80 -7.20 -7.54
N LEU A 136 9.16 -8.03 -6.72
CA LEU A 136 8.26 -7.57 -5.65
C LEU A 136 9.02 -6.77 -4.59
N GLN A 137 10.17 -7.27 -4.13
CA GLN A 137 11.01 -6.54 -3.17
C GLN A 137 11.44 -5.18 -3.74
N TRP A 138 11.88 -5.16 -4.99
CA TRP A 138 12.23 -3.93 -5.69
C TRP A 138 11.03 -2.97 -5.76
N SER A 139 9.87 -3.46 -6.16
CA SER A 139 8.68 -2.61 -6.33
C SER A 139 8.16 -2.05 -5.00
N ILE A 140 8.27 -2.80 -3.90
CA ILE A 140 7.97 -2.30 -2.55
C ILE A 140 8.98 -1.23 -2.13
N ALA A 141 10.27 -1.42 -2.41
CA ALA A 141 11.29 -0.40 -2.15
C ALA A 141 11.04 0.87 -2.96
N PHE A 142 10.66 0.73 -4.23
CA PHE A 142 10.24 1.84 -5.09
C PHE A 142 9.04 2.59 -4.50
N CYS A 143 7.99 1.89 -4.08
CA CYS A 143 6.82 2.47 -3.42
C CYS A 143 7.20 3.28 -2.17
N ASN A 144 8.20 2.82 -1.42
CA ASN A 144 8.69 3.54 -0.24
C ASN A 144 9.44 4.85 -0.60
N GLN A 145 10.11 4.93 -1.75
CA GLN A 145 10.74 6.16 -2.23
C GLN A 145 9.71 7.24 -2.58
N VAL A 146 8.59 6.83 -3.18
CA VAL A 146 7.50 7.73 -3.60
C VAL A 146 6.28 7.65 -2.69
N ARG A 147 6.48 7.30 -1.42
CA ARG A 147 5.39 7.07 -0.45
C ARG A 147 4.44 8.24 -0.26
N TYR A 148 4.85 9.45 -0.61
CA TYR A 148 4.02 10.65 -0.55
C TYR A 148 2.84 10.63 -1.52
N LEU A 149 2.88 9.76 -2.55
CA LEU A 149 1.80 9.50 -3.48
C LEU A 149 0.77 8.49 -2.97
N LEU A 150 1.09 7.76 -1.89
CA LEU A 150 0.30 6.66 -1.37
C LEU A 150 -0.52 7.07 -0.14
N ASP A 151 -1.69 6.49 0.00
CA ASP A 151 -2.47 6.62 1.23
C ASP A 151 -1.92 5.71 2.36
N ASN A 152 -2.21 6.08 3.60
CA ASN A 152 -1.72 5.37 4.79
C ASN A 152 -2.13 3.89 4.83
N SER A 153 -3.29 3.54 4.28
CA SER A 153 -3.76 2.15 4.25
C SER A 153 -2.90 1.31 3.30
N THR A 154 -2.53 1.86 2.15
CA THR A 154 -1.62 1.21 1.19
C THR A 154 -0.21 1.06 1.76
N ILE A 155 0.35 2.11 2.37
CA ILE A 155 1.66 2.04 3.03
C ILE A 155 1.68 0.93 4.10
N LYS A 156 0.61 0.83 4.88
CA LYS A 156 0.46 -0.22 5.89
C LYS A 156 0.38 -1.61 5.25
N ALA A 157 -0.36 -1.77 4.17
CA ALA A 157 -0.48 -3.05 3.46
C ALA A 157 0.88 -3.51 2.89
N LEU A 158 1.66 -2.61 2.28
CA LEU A 158 3.02 -2.89 1.80
C LEU A 158 3.94 -3.38 2.93
N SER A 159 3.95 -2.67 4.06
CA SER A 159 4.74 -3.04 5.24
C SER A 159 4.35 -4.40 5.81
N LEU A 160 3.05 -4.68 5.92
CA LEU A 160 2.56 -5.96 6.41
C LEU A 160 2.87 -7.11 5.43
N ALA A 161 2.77 -6.89 4.11
CA ALA A 161 3.10 -7.89 3.10
C ALA A 161 4.61 -8.25 3.14
N SER A 162 5.48 -7.25 3.30
CA SER A 162 6.93 -7.48 3.46
C SER A 162 7.24 -8.33 4.70
N GLN A 163 6.52 -8.11 5.82
CA GLN A 163 6.66 -8.91 7.03
C GLN A 163 6.05 -10.31 6.87
N GLU A 164 4.94 -10.45 6.13
CA GLU A 164 4.33 -11.77 5.85
C GLU A 164 5.28 -12.67 5.06
N LEU A 165 5.99 -12.11 4.08
CA LEU A 165 6.97 -12.84 3.25
C LEU A 165 8.37 -12.97 3.89
N ASN A 166 8.59 -12.42 5.09
CA ASN A 166 9.89 -12.32 5.75
C ASN A 166 10.98 -11.57 4.91
N HIS A 167 10.58 -10.63 4.06
CA HIS A 167 11.51 -9.72 3.38
C HIS A 167 12.15 -8.73 4.35
N VAL A 168 11.47 -8.44 5.45
CA VAL A 168 11.95 -7.67 6.59
C VAL A 168 11.66 -8.40 7.89
N GLU A 169 12.39 -8.07 8.94
CA GLU A 169 12.14 -8.64 10.27
C GLU A 169 10.71 -8.33 10.73
N ARG A 170 10.02 -9.35 11.24
CA ARG A 170 8.67 -9.17 11.78
C ARG A 170 8.71 -8.37 13.07
N SER A 171 7.87 -7.35 13.16
CA SER A 171 7.70 -6.63 14.42
C SER A 171 7.14 -7.55 15.51
N PRO A 172 7.48 -7.34 16.81
CA PRO A 172 6.98 -8.17 17.92
C PRO A 172 5.46 -8.29 18.01
N HIS A 173 4.76 -7.29 17.47
CA HIS A 173 3.28 -7.24 17.46
C HIS A 173 2.69 -7.46 16.07
N TYR A 174 3.48 -8.09 15.17
CA TYR A 174 2.99 -8.39 13.82
C TYR A 174 1.82 -9.36 13.87
N VAL A 175 0.71 -8.95 13.27
CA VAL A 175 -0.47 -9.80 13.06
C VAL A 175 -1.01 -9.51 11.66
N ASN A 176 -1.12 -10.53 10.84
CA ASN A 176 -1.84 -10.40 9.57
C ASN A 176 -3.35 -10.27 9.86
N PRO A 177 -3.97 -9.13 9.50
CA PRO A 177 -5.37 -8.85 9.84
C PRO A 177 -6.38 -9.78 9.15
N TYR A 178 -5.96 -10.49 8.12
CA TYR A 178 -6.82 -11.39 7.33
C TYR A 178 -6.59 -12.88 7.63
N ARG A 179 -5.54 -13.20 8.37
CA ARG A 179 -5.30 -14.59 8.78
C ARG A 179 -6.36 -14.99 9.80
N LYS A 180 -7.10 -16.07 9.53
CA LYS A 180 -8.04 -16.64 10.51
C LYS A 180 -7.25 -17.03 11.75
N GLN A 181 -7.48 -16.33 12.85
CA GLN A 181 -6.86 -16.66 14.12
C GLN A 181 -7.43 -17.99 14.59
N GLY A 182 -6.53 -18.92 14.94
CA GLY A 182 -6.95 -20.19 15.51
C GLY A 182 -7.78 -20.01 16.80
N PRO A 183 -8.54 -21.03 17.24
CA PRO A 183 -9.46 -20.93 18.38
C PRO A 183 -8.83 -20.40 19.67
N GLN A 184 -7.53 -20.63 19.90
CA GLN A 184 -6.82 -20.19 21.10
C GLN A 184 -6.60 -18.68 21.18
N LEU A 185 -6.23 -18.04 20.07
CA LEU A 185 -6.01 -16.58 20.06
C LEU A 185 -7.32 -15.81 20.17
N ASN A 186 -8.40 -16.34 19.62
CA ASN A 186 -9.76 -15.77 19.77
C ASN A 186 -10.24 -15.85 21.22
N ALA A 187 -9.86 -16.89 21.98
CA ALA A 187 -10.18 -17.03 23.40
C ALA A 187 -9.42 -15.99 24.25
N GLU A 188 -8.16 -15.69 23.96
CA GLU A 188 -7.37 -14.67 24.67
C GLU A 188 -7.86 -13.25 24.39
N ILE A 189 -8.20 -12.93 23.14
CA ILE A 189 -8.75 -11.62 22.76
C ILE A 189 -10.15 -11.41 23.39
N SER A 190 -10.98 -12.44 23.40
CA SER A 190 -12.30 -12.39 24.05
C SER A 190 -12.18 -12.24 25.57
N ALA A 191 -11.24 -12.96 26.19
CA ALA A 191 -10.95 -12.84 27.63
C ALA A 191 -10.39 -11.47 28.01
N ALA A 192 -9.52 -10.88 27.18
CA ALA A 192 -9.01 -9.52 27.38
C ALA A 192 -10.08 -8.45 27.24
N LYS A 193 -10.97 -8.57 26.25
CA LYS A 193 -12.15 -7.68 26.05
C LYS A 193 -13.13 -7.78 27.21
N SER A 194 -13.38 -8.98 27.74
CA SER A 194 -14.30 -9.20 28.87
C SER A 194 -13.71 -8.63 30.18
N LYS A 195 -12.39 -8.73 30.43
CA LYS A 195 -11.71 -8.13 31.56
C LYS A 195 -11.75 -6.60 31.52
N LYS A 196 -11.62 -5.99 30.31
CA LYS A 196 -11.73 -4.53 30.15
C LYS A 196 -13.13 -4.03 30.42
N LYS A 197 -14.17 -4.72 29.91
CA LYS A 197 -15.57 -4.38 30.15
C LYS A 197 -15.99 -4.54 31.63
N ARG A 198 -15.44 -5.54 32.34
CA ARG A 198 -15.68 -5.75 33.77
C ARG A 198 -15.03 -4.67 34.66
N LYS A 199 -13.90 -4.06 34.23
CA LYS A 199 -13.27 -2.93 34.93
C LYS A 199 -14.06 -1.63 34.76
N GLU A 200 -14.71 -1.41 33.63
CA GLU A 200 -15.54 -0.22 33.38
C GLU A 200 -16.89 -0.23 34.15
N ILE A 201 -17.48 -1.41 34.38
CA ILE A 201 -18.78 -1.55 35.09
C ILE A 201 -18.64 -1.34 36.60
N LYS A 202 -17.43 -1.38 37.18
CA LYS A 202 -17.23 -1.24 38.64
C LYS A 202 -17.22 0.18 39.17
N LYS A 203 -17.51 1.20 38.40
CA LYS A 203 -17.57 2.62 38.83
C LYS A 203 -18.98 3.21 38.66
N GLY A 204 -19.97 2.57 39.27
CA GLY A 204 -21.26 3.20 39.50
C GLY A 204 -21.31 3.91 40.87
N PRO A 205 -22.06 5.01 41.04
CA PRO A 205 -22.20 5.70 42.31
C PRO A 205 -22.83 4.80 43.38
N ARG A 206 -22.24 4.74 44.57
CA ARG A 206 -22.83 4.11 45.73
C ARG A 206 -24.03 4.96 46.18
N LEU A 207 -25.21 4.38 46.16
CA LEU A 207 -26.38 4.94 46.86
C LEU A 207 -26.10 4.79 48.35
N SER A 208 -25.97 5.91 49.05
CA SER A 208 -25.93 5.94 50.49
C SER A 208 -27.35 5.58 51.01
N SER A 209 -27.46 4.52 51.82
CA SER A 209 -28.66 4.23 52.56
C SER A 209 -28.79 5.27 53.67
N HIS A 210 -29.70 6.18 53.56
CA HIS A 210 -30.19 6.98 54.69
C HIS A 210 -31.20 6.11 55.44
N SER A 211 -30.84 5.69 56.64
CA SER A 211 -31.76 5.23 57.68
C SER A 211 -32.13 6.41 58.53
N GLU A 212 -33.35 6.89 58.42
CA GLU A 212 -33.91 7.77 59.43
C GLU A 212 -34.80 6.94 60.38
N LEU A 213 -34.54 7.17 61.66
CA LEU A 213 -35.51 7.06 62.75
C LEU A 213 -35.75 8.43 63.29
#